data_9f98662ccba1944ec65c30dbbea323d6
#
_entry.id   9f98662ccba1944ec65c30dbbea323d6
#
_cell.length_a   1.000
_cell.length_b   1.000
_cell.length_c   1.000
_cell.angle_alpha   90.00
_cell.angle_beta   90.00
_cell.angle_gamma   90.00
#
_symmetry.space_group_name_H-M   'P 1'
#
loop_
_entity.id
_entity.type
_entity.pdbx_description
1 polymer ?
#
loop_
_entity_poly.entity_id
_entity_poly.type
_entity_poly.pdbx_seq_one_letter_code
_entity_poly.pdbx_strand_id
1 'polypeptide(L)'
;MEDPRDLKALLNRVAKRVETDVRKLEAKVDKLMKLPDIIETENLMKTMAWAMDLGDKDLWLGIWSDDIHYTVPQHNIDIKGKKALQEFGEHTIFNTEKRRFSTLMNAMIEVTGDTATGKDYFSHYGYPINPKTGEISEERAISEGMHYYKFRKDDGVWKITKFEVYIHRREEPQPRK
;
A
#
# COMPACT_ATOMS: atom_id res chain seq x y z
N MET A 1 45.71 -16.14 45.01
CA MET A 1 45.62 -14.89 44.18
C MET A 1 45.32 -15.32 42.76
N GLU A 2 44.21 -14.89 42.20
CA GLU A 2 43.89 -15.17 40.78
C GLU A 2 44.91 -14.50 39.85
N ASP A 3 45.33 -15.19 38.82
CA ASP A 3 46.32 -14.67 37.85
C ASP A 3 45.72 -13.43 37.13
N PRO A 4 46.44 -12.26 37.15
CA PRO A 4 45.98 -11.05 36.47
C PRO A 4 45.65 -11.25 34.99
N ARG A 5 46.26 -12.27 34.34
CA ARG A 5 46.01 -12.65 32.95
C ARG A 5 44.60 -13.24 32.74
N ASP A 6 44.13 -14.02 33.73
CA ASP A 6 42.81 -14.63 33.69
C ASP A 6 41.69 -13.56 33.89
N LEU A 7 41.93 -12.57 34.74
CA LEU A 7 41.03 -11.44 34.93
C LEU A 7 40.91 -10.59 33.67
N LYS A 8 42.03 -10.29 32.98
CA LYS A 8 42.04 -9.55 31.72
C LYS A 8 41.29 -10.30 30.62
N ALA A 9 41.49 -11.60 30.50
CA ALA A 9 40.79 -12.45 29.52
C ALA A 9 39.28 -12.53 29.82
N LEU A 10 38.89 -12.57 31.08
CA LEU A 10 37.49 -12.54 31.49
C LEU A 10 36.85 -11.19 31.16
N LEU A 11 37.48 -10.07 31.47
CA LEU A 11 37.01 -8.73 31.15
C LEU A 11 36.82 -8.53 29.64
N ASN A 12 37.77 -9.00 28.83
CA ASN A 12 37.66 -8.93 27.37
C ASN A 12 36.47 -9.75 26.83
N ARG A 13 36.19 -10.94 27.39
CA ARG A 13 35.03 -11.76 27.05
C ARG A 13 33.73 -11.09 27.41
N VAL A 14 33.65 -10.50 28.58
CA VAL A 14 32.47 -9.77 29.05
C VAL A 14 32.23 -8.54 28.17
N ALA A 15 33.28 -7.74 27.89
CA ALA A 15 33.15 -6.57 27.03
C ALA A 15 32.63 -6.92 25.63
N LYS A 16 33.18 -7.98 25.00
CA LYS A 16 32.70 -8.45 23.67
C LYS A 16 31.27 -8.93 23.69
N ARG A 17 30.84 -9.58 24.78
CA ARG A 17 29.45 -10.03 24.95
C ARG A 17 28.50 -8.85 25.11
N VAL A 18 28.86 -7.88 25.95
CA VAL A 18 28.08 -6.64 26.15
C VAL A 18 27.94 -5.88 24.83
N GLU A 19 29.03 -5.69 24.09
CA GLU A 19 28.99 -5.04 22.77
C GLU A 19 28.04 -5.76 21.79
N THR A 20 28.08 -7.09 21.76
CA THR A 20 27.21 -7.90 20.92
C THR A 20 25.72 -7.75 21.32
N ASP A 21 25.45 -7.74 22.61
CA ASP A 21 24.08 -7.63 23.13
C ASP A 21 23.52 -6.20 22.91
N VAL A 22 24.37 -5.16 23.03
CA VAL A 22 24.00 -3.77 22.70
C VAL A 22 23.61 -3.67 21.24
N ARG A 23 24.42 -4.16 20.30
CA ARG A 23 24.09 -4.14 18.85
C ARG A 23 22.76 -4.85 18.53
N LYS A 24 22.48 -5.97 19.22
CA LYS A 24 21.20 -6.67 19.07
C LYS A 24 20.02 -5.86 19.59
N LEU A 25 20.20 -5.14 20.69
CA LEU A 25 19.18 -4.27 21.25
C LEU A 25 18.91 -3.06 20.32
N GLU A 26 19.96 -2.41 19.84
CA GLU A 26 19.86 -1.33 18.85
C GLU A 26 19.06 -1.76 17.61
N ALA A 27 19.39 -2.93 17.03
CA ALA A 27 18.64 -3.45 15.88
C ALA A 27 17.15 -3.76 16.20
N LYS A 28 16.83 -4.13 17.44
CA LYS A 28 15.43 -4.31 17.87
C LYS A 28 14.73 -2.97 18.05
N VAL A 29 15.39 -1.99 18.64
CA VAL A 29 14.85 -0.62 18.78
C VAL A 29 14.56 -0.03 17.42
N ASP A 30 15.49 -0.13 16.46
CA ASP A 30 15.29 0.37 15.10
C ASP A 30 14.05 -0.25 14.42
N LYS A 31 13.83 -1.55 14.63
CA LYS A 31 12.61 -2.21 14.12
C LYS A 31 11.35 -1.67 14.80
N LEU A 32 11.37 -1.46 16.09
CA LEU A 32 10.23 -0.92 16.84
C LEU A 32 9.92 0.51 16.43
N MET A 33 10.94 1.33 16.21
CA MET A 33 10.78 2.73 15.77
C MET A 33 10.13 2.87 14.38
N LYS A 34 10.24 1.84 13.53
CA LYS A 34 9.59 1.82 12.22
C LYS A 34 8.13 1.38 12.25
N LEU A 35 7.65 0.78 13.34
CA LEU A 35 6.29 0.24 13.41
C LEU A 35 5.19 1.29 13.16
N PRO A 36 5.23 2.51 13.72
CA PRO A 36 4.22 3.52 13.43
C PRO A 36 4.12 3.82 11.93
N ASP A 37 5.26 4.00 11.26
CA ASP A 37 5.32 4.31 9.84
C ASP A 37 4.81 3.14 8.98
N ILE A 38 5.10 1.90 9.36
CA ILE A 38 4.55 0.71 8.71
C ILE A 38 3.03 0.67 8.85
N ILE A 39 2.50 0.94 10.04
CA ILE A 39 1.06 0.95 10.30
C ILE A 39 0.38 2.07 9.50
N GLU A 40 0.95 3.27 9.47
CA GLU A 40 0.40 4.40 8.73
C GLU A 40 0.36 4.13 7.22
N THR A 41 1.45 3.60 6.64
CA THR A 41 1.51 3.27 5.22
C THR A 41 0.57 2.11 4.86
N GLU A 42 0.44 1.09 5.71
CA GLU A 42 -0.53 0.02 5.55
C GLU A 42 -1.98 0.54 5.62
N ASN A 43 -2.24 1.50 6.51
CA ASN A 43 -3.55 2.14 6.60
C ASN A 43 -3.90 2.93 5.33
N LEU A 44 -2.93 3.57 4.66
CA LEU A 44 -3.18 4.20 3.36
C LEU A 44 -3.63 3.18 2.31
N MET A 45 -3.01 1.99 2.25
CA MET A 45 -3.42 0.91 1.35
C MET A 45 -4.87 0.50 1.63
N LYS A 46 -5.21 0.25 2.91
CA LYS A 46 -6.56 -0.10 3.34
C LYS A 46 -7.57 1.01 3.05
N THR A 47 -7.19 2.26 3.31
CA THR A 47 -8.03 3.43 3.06
C THR A 47 -8.39 3.56 1.59
N MET A 48 -7.44 3.28 0.67
CA MET A 48 -7.70 3.27 -0.76
C MET A 48 -8.85 2.32 -1.12
N ALA A 49 -8.79 1.07 -0.64
CA ALA A 49 -9.81 0.07 -0.91
C ALA A 49 -11.18 0.47 -0.32
N TRP A 50 -11.19 0.86 0.96
CA TRP A 50 -12.41 1.31 1.64
C TRP A 50 -13.05 2.52 0.96
N ALA A 51 -12.25 3.53 0.61
CA ALA A 51 -12.76 4.73 -0.06
C ALA A 51 -13.40 4.41 -1.42
N MET A 52 -12.80 3.50 -2.18
CA MET A 52 -13.36 3.03 -3.45
C MET A 52 -14.68 2.27 -3.22
N ASP A 53 -14.74 1.36 -2.27
CA ASP A 53 -15.92 0.53 -1.99
C ASP A 53 -17.10 1.37 -1.48
N LEU A 54 -16.83 2.35 -0.62
CA LEU A 54 -17.84 3.28 -0.08
C LEU A 54 -18.21 4.40 -1.07
N GLY A 55 -17.43 4.62 -2.12
CA GLY A 55 -17.59 5.74 -3.04
C GLY A 55 -17.21 7.09 -2.43
N ASP A 56 -16.36 7.07 -1.39
CA ASP A 56 -15.86 8.27 -0.71
C ASP A 56 -14.69 8.88 -1.48
N LYS A 57 -15.03 9.82 -2.36
CA LYS A 57 -14.07 10.47 -3.25
C LYS A 57 -13.05 11.34 -2.50
N ASP A 58 -13.47 12.02 -1.44
CA ASP A 58 -12.61 12.91 -0.67
C ASP A 58 -11.60 12.11 0.14
N LEU A 59 -12.04 11.03 0.78
CA LEU A 59 -11.17 10.09 1.47
C LEU A 59 -10.16 9.48 0.50
N TRP A 60 -10.61 9.02 -0.68
CA TRP A 60 -9.75 8.45 -1.71
C TRP A 60 -8.72 9.47 -2.22
N LEU A 61 -9.15 10.72 -2.48
CA LEU A 61 -8.26 11.77 -2.96
C LEU A 61 -7.26 12.22 -1.90
N GLY A 62 -7.63 12.09 -0.62
CA GLY A 62 -6.82 12.50 0.53
C GLY A 62 -5.53 11.70 0.73
N ILE A 63 -5.46 10.46 0.25
CA ILE A 63 -4.29 9.57 0.47
C ILE A 63 -3.14 9.80 -0.53
N TRP A 64 -3.40 10.46 -1.66
CA TRP A 64 -2.43 10.68 -2.73
C TRP A 64 -1.62 11.96 -2.52
N SER A 65 -0.35 11.93 -2.89
CA SER A 65 0.48 13.14 -3.01
C SER A 65 0.05 13.99 -4.20
N ASP A 66 0.43 15.26 -4.22
CA ASP A 66 0.10 16.14 -5.34
C ASP A 66 0.81 15.73 -6.65
N ASP A 67 1.99 15.10 -6.53
CA ASP A 67 2.80 14.58 -7.63
C ASP A 67 2.59 13.09 -7.92
N ILE A 68 1.48 12.51 -7.47
CA ILE A 68 1.16 11.09 -7.68
C ILE A 68 1.37 10.63 -9.14
N HIS A 69 1.96 9.44 -9.30
CA HIS A 69 2.03 8.71 -10.55
C HIS A 69 1.23 7.41 -10.44
N TYR A 70 0.07 7.37 -11.08
CA TYR A 70 -0.86 6.25 -11.09
C TYR A 70 -0.82 5.53 -12.44
N THR A 71 -0.58 4.23 -12.45
CA THR A 71 -0.45 3.46 -13.69
C THR A 71 -1.22 2.14 -13.66
N VAL A 72 -1.81 1.76 -14.83
CA VAL A 72 -2.33 0.43 -15.11
C VAL A 72 -1.81 0.03 -16.50
N PRO A 73 -0.61 -0.56 -16.58
CA PRO A 73 0.07 -0.77 -17.86
C PRO A 73 -0.74 -1.58 -18.87
N GLN A 74 -1.49 -2.60 -18.43
CA GLN A 74 -2.31 -3.43 -19.32
C GLN A 74 -3.46 -2.66 -20.00
N HIS A 75 -3.86 -1.52 -19.45
CA HIS A 75 -4.91 -0.65 -19.99
C HIS A 75 -4.37 0.66 -20.58
N ASN A 76 -3.04 0.80 -20.71
CA ASN A 76 -2.39 2.03 -21.17
C ASN A 76 -2.78 3.27 -20.34
N ILE A 77 -3.02 3.08 -19.03
CA ILE A 77 -3.32 4.17 -18.09
C ILE A 77 -1.99 4.63 -17.49
N ASP A 78 -1.68 5.91 -17.69
CA ASP A 78 -0.51 6.62 -17.13
C ASP A 78 -0.94 8.04 -16.73
N ILE A 79 -1.17 8.26 -15.44
CA ILE A 79 -1.73 9.49 -14.89
C ILE A 79 -0.72 10.11 -13.93
N LYS A 80 -0.43 11.40 -14.14
CA LYS A 80 0.50 12.18 -13.34
C LYS A 80 -0.18 13.39 -12.72
N GLY A 81 -0.02 13.51 -11.41
CA GLY A 81 -0.57 14.58 -10.61
C GLY A 81 -2.00 14.36 -10.12
N LYS A 82 -2.26 14.89 -8.95
CA LYS A 82 -3.50 14.66 -8.19
C LYS A 82 -4.76 15.16 -8.91
N LYS A 83 -4.66 16.28 -9.65
CA LYS A 83 -5.79 16.82 -10.41
C LYS A 83 -6.21 15.87 -11.54
N ALA A 84 -5.26 15.36 -12.32
CA ALA A 84 -5.55 14.40 -13.38
C ALA A 84 -6.10 13.08 -12.81
N LEU A 85 -5.58 12.66 -11.63
CA LEU A 85 -6.08 11.49 -10.93
C LEU A 85 -7.51 11.69 -10.42
N GLN A 86 -7.86 12.88 -9.93
CA GLN A 86 -9.22 13.22 -9.54
C GLN A 86 -10.20 13.09 -10.72
N GLU A 87 -9.87 13.70 -11.85
CA GLU A 87 -10.68 13.60 -13.07
C GLU A 87 -10.87 12.14 -13.52
N PHE A 88 -9.80 11.36 -13.51
CA PHE A 88 -9.86 9.93 -13.80
C PHE A 88 -10.73 9.17 -12.79
N GLY A 89 -10.59 9.44 -11.51
CA GLY A 89 -11.38 8.83 -10.45
C GLY A 89 -12.87 9.09 -10.64
N GLU A 90 -13.25 10.33 -10.93
CA GLU A 90 -14.64 10.73 -11.15
C GLU A 90 -15.27 10.03 -12.37
N HIS A 91 -14.54 9.90 -13.46
CA HIS A 91 -15.07 9.34 -14.71
C HIS A 91 -14.95 7.82 -14.79
N THR A 92 -13.92 7.24 -14.21
CA THR A 92 -13.60 5.82 -14.41
C THR A 92 -13.81 4.99 -13.14
N ILE A 93 -13.26 5.43 -11.98
CA ILE A 93 -13.31 4.59 -10.78
C ILE A 93 -14.71 4.62 -10.13
N PHE A 94 -15.29 5.82 -9.92
CA PHE A 94 -16.49 5.97 -9.12
C PHE A 94 -17.81 5.85 -9.89
N ASN A 95 -17.77 5.93 -11.22
CA ASN A 95 -18.98 5.94 -12.07
C ASN A 95 -19.17 4.68 -12.90
N THR A 96 -18.26 3.70 -12.84
CA THR A 96 -18.36 2.48 -13.67
C THR A 96 -18.99 1.29 -12.97
N GLU A 97 -19.00 1.29 -11.64
CA GLU A 97 -19.47 0.15 -10.85
C GLU A 97 -20.19 0.60 -9.58
N LYS A 98 -21.07 -0.25 -9.07
CA LYS A 98 -21.73 -0.15 -7.74
C LYS A 98 -21.52 -1.42 -6.95
N ARG A 99 -21.89 -1.40 -5.66
CA ARG A 99 -21.80 -2.55 -4.75
C ARG A 99 -20.43 -3.20 -4.78
N ARG A 100 -19.41 -2.39 -4.61
CA ARG A 100 -18.00 -2.80 -4.67
C ARG A 100 -17.60 -3.54 -3.41
N PHE A 101 -16.64 -4.42 -3.59
CA PHE A 101 -15.96 -5.07 -2.49
C PHE A 101 -14.52 -5.37 -2.89
N SER A 102 -13.59 -4.87 -2.10
CA SER A 102 -12.16 -5.02 -2.33
C SER A 102 -11.50 -5.73 -1.16
N THR A 103 -10.66 -6.71 -1.47
CA THR A 103 -9.84 -7.41 -0.49
C THR A 103 -8.37 -7.17 -0.84
N LEU A 104 -7.58 -6.73 0.15
CA LEU A 104 -6.13 -6.66 0.05
C LEU A 104 -5.53 -7.79 0.87
N MET A 105 -4.56 -8.50 0.28
CA MET A 105 -3.96 -9.69 0.87
C MET A 105 -2.44 -9.64 0.80
N ASN A 106 -1.79 -10.24 1.80
CA ASN A 106 -0.34 -10.43 1.81
C ASN A 106 0.45 -9.12 1.65
N ALA A 107 0.00 -8.05 2.30
CA ALA A 107 0.69 -6.77 2.26
C ALA A 107 2.13 -6.91 2.78
N MET A 108 3.06 -6.34 2.04
CA MET A 108 4.47 -6.22 2.42
C MET A 108 4.88 -4.77 2.31
N ILE A 109 5.48 -4.23 3.37
CA ILE A 109 5.91 -2.83 3.45
C ILE A 109 7.35 -2.77 3.94
N GLU A 110 8.14 -1.93 3.31
CA GLU A 110 9.51 -1.63 3.71
C GLU A 110 9.67 -0.11 3.86
N VAL A 111 10.03 0.33 5.09
CA VAL A 111 10.22 1.74 5.44
C VAL A 111 11.70 2.07 5.56
N THR A 112 12.12 3.16 4.92
CA THR A 112 13.48 3.70 4.97
C THR A 112 13.42 5.23 5.12
N GLY A 113 13.61 5.72 6.35
CA GLY A 113 13.42 7.13 6.67
C GLY A 113 12.01 7.61 6.28
N ASP A 114 11.92 8.70 5.54
CA ASP A 114 10.67 9.31 5.09
C ASP A 114 10.14 8.73 3.77
N THR A 115 10.63 7.57 3.36
CA THR A 115 10.15 6.86 2.17
C THR A 115 9.80 5.42 2.50
N ALA A 116 8.82 4.87 1.78
CA ALA A 116 8.48 3.46 1.88
C ALA A 116 8.08 2.88 0.53
N THR A 117 8.19 1.56 0.42
CA THR A 117 7.60 0.78 -0.67
C THR A 117 6.61 -0.22 -0.11
N GLY A 118 5.59 -0.52 -0.89
CA GLY A 118 4.60 -1.53 -0.52
C GLY A 118 4.15 -2.34 -1.72
N LYS A 119 3.63 -3.52 -1.46
CA LYS A 119 2.94 -4.35 -2.44
C LYS A 119 1.91 -5.22 -1.75
N ASP A 120 0.86 -5.57 -2.46
CA ASP A 120 -0.14 -6.53 -2.03
C ASP A 120 -0.70 -7.32 -3.22
N TYR A 121 -1.47 -8.35 -2.91
CA TYR A 121 -2.44 -8.92 -3.83
C TYR A 121 -3.80 -8.30 -3.56
N PHE A 122 -4.60 -8.15 -4.62
CA PHE A 122 -5.98 -7.72 -4.49
C PHE A 122 -6.93 -8.67 -5.20
N SER A 123 -8.14 -8.74 -4.67
CA SER A 123 -9.33 -9.22 -5.35
C SER A 123 -10.43 -8.19 -5.18
N HIS A 124 -10.98 -7.74 -6.28
CA HIS A 124 -12.04 -6.73 -6.34
C HIS A 124 -13.21 -7.29 -7.14
N TYR A 125 -14.41 -7.03 -6.69
CA TYR A 125 -15.59 -7.16 -7.52
C TYR A 125 -16.51 -5.96 -7.40
N GLY A 126 -17.23 -5.68 -8.47
CA GLY A 126 -18.24 -4.65 -8.52
C GLY A 126 -19.32 -5.02 -9.54
N TYR A 127 -20.43 -4.35 -9.48
CA TYR A 127 -21.53 -4.52 -10.43
C TYR A 127 -21.48 -3.38 -11.45
N PRO A 128 -21.11 -3.67 -12.71
CA PRO A 128 -20.96 -2.64 -13.74
C PRO A 128 -22.21 -1.84 -13.98
N ILE A 129 -22.03 -0.56 -14.27
CA ILE A 129 -23.10 0.34 -14.70
C ILE A 129 -23.07 0.42 -16.21
N ASN A 130 -24.21 0.19 -16.85
CA ASN A 130 -24.35 0.42 -18.27
C ASN A 130 -24.23 1.93 -18.57
N PRO A 131 -23.22 2.38 -19.32
CA PRO A 131 -22.97 3.81 -19.52
C PRO A 131 -24.06 4.53 -20.35
N LYS A 132 -24.92 3.77 -21.04
CA LYS A 132 -26.01 4.32 -21.86
C LYS A 132 -27.34 4.41 -21.10
N THR A 133 -27.65 3.41 -20.27
CA THR A 133 -28.95 3.33 -19.59
C THR A 133 -28.85 3.70 -18.11
N GLY A 134 -27.64 3.66 -17.50
CA GLY A 134 -27.44 3.83 -16.07
C GLY A 134 -27.85 2.61 -15.23
N GLU A 135 -28.28 1.52 -15.89
CA GLU A 135 -28.67 0.29 -15.19
C GLU A 135 -27.47 -0.43 -14.58
N ILE A 136 -27.64 -0.94 -13.37
CA ILE A 136 -26.63 -1.72 -12.68
C ILE A 136 -26.77 -3.19 -13.11
N SER A 137 -25.68 -3.81 -13.54
CA SER A 137 -25.65 -5.23 -13.86
C SER A 137 -26.12 -6.10 -12.67
N GLU A 138 -26.80 -7.19 -12.96
CA GLU A 138 -27.11 -8.20 -11.94
C GLU A 138 -25.93 -9.16 -11.70
N GLU A 139 -24.98 -9.21 -12.62
CA GLU A 139 -23.76 -9.99 -12.53
C GLU A 139 -22.58 -9.07 -12.20
N ARG A 140 -21.66 -9.58 -11.38
CA ARG A 140 -20.46 -8.86 -10.98
C ARG A 140 -19.33 -9.02 -12.00
N ALA A 141 -18.54 -7.97 -12.18
CA ALA A 141 -17.20 -8.08 -12.74
C ALA A 141 -16.20 -8.41 -11.62
N ILE A 142 -15.16 -9.15 -11.92
CA ILE A 142 -14.11 -9.51 -10.97
C ILE A 142 -12.76 -9.10 -11.56
N SER A 143 -11.91 -8.50 -10.73
CA SER A 143 -10.52 -8.18 -11.07
C SER A 143 -9.61 -8.67 -9.96
N GLU A 144 -8.54 -9.38 -10.33
CA GLU A 144 -7.55 -9.90 -9.40
C GLU A 144 -6.14 -9.58 -9.90
N GLY A 145 -5.24 -9.25 -8.98
CA GLY A 145 -3.89 -8.88 -9.38
C GLY A 145 -3.01 -8.44 -8.22
N MET A 146 -2.10 -7.54 -8.54
CA MET A 146 -1.12 -7.00 -7.60
C MET A 146 -1.10 -5.49 -7.68
N HIS A 147 -0.88 -4.87 -6.53
CA HIS A 147 -0.55 -3.46 -6.41
C HIS A 147 0.90 -3.27 -6.00
N TYR A 148 1.52 -2.21 -6.51
CA TYR A 148 2.82 -1.72 -6.08
C TYR A 148 2.71 -0.25 -5.70
N TYR A 149 3.28 0.09 -4.53
CA TYR A 149 3.19 1.41 -3.94
C TYR A 149 4.57 2.00 -3.70
N LYS A 150 4.69 3.32 -3.87
CA LYS A 150 5.71 4.12 -3.21
C LYS A 150 5.03 5.16 -2.35
N PHE A 151 5.60 5.37 -1.18
CA PHE A 151 5.12 6.34 -0.20
C PHE A 151 6.21 7.34 0.13
N ARG A 152 5.81 8.53 0.51
CA ARG A 152 6.66 9.57 1.05
C ARG A 152 5.95 10.25 2.22
N LYS A 153 6.73 10.60 3.24
CA LYS A 153 6.27 11.37 4.39
C LYS A 153 6.58 12.84 4.13
N ASP A 154 5.55 13.63 3.87
CA ASP A 154 5.63 15.07 3.62
C ASP A 154 5.10 15.78 4.86
N ASP A 155 5.92 16.61 5.52
CA ASP A 155 5.57 17.33 6.76
C ASP A 155 4.97 16.42 7.86
N GLY A 156 5.54 15.22 8.00
CA GLY A 156 5.10 14.24 9.00
C GLY A 156 3.89 13.39 8.58
N VAL A 157 3.34 13.57 7.38
CA VAL A 157 2.16 12.86 6.89
C VAL A 157 2.52 11.96 5.72
N TRP A 158 2.23 10.67 5.84
CA TRP A 158 2.45 9.72 4.76
C TRP A 158 1.45 9.92 3.61
N LYS A 159 1.95 9.86 2.37
CA LYS A 159 1.16 9.91 1.13
C LYS A 159 1.64 8.86 0.14
N ILE A 160 0.75 8.38 -0.73
CA ILE A 160 1.12 7.52 -1.84
C ILE A 160 1.59 8.41 -3.00
N THR A 161 2.85 8.23 -3.43
CA THR A 161 3.47 9.00 -4.53
C THR A 161 3.54 8.23 -5.84
N LYS A 162 3.50 6.90 -5.78
CA LYS A 162 3.35 6.04 -6.96
C LYS A 162 2.43 4.89 -6.63
N PHE A 163 1.54 4.58 -7.57
CA PHE A 163 0.67 3.42 -7.52
C PHE A 163 0.61 2.75 -8.88
N GLU A 164 0.85 1.45 -8.90
CA GLU A 164 0.85 0.66 -10.12
C GLU A 164 0.01 -0.59 -9.91
N VAL A 165 -0.92 -0.83 -10.83
CA VAL A 165 -1.86 -1.97 -10.80
C VAL A 165 -1.49 -2.94 -11.90
N TYR A 166 -1.23 -4.20 -11.54
CA TYR A 166 -1.11 -5.32 -12.47
C TYR A 166 -2.32 -6.23 -12.33
N ILE A 167 -3.14 -6.30 -13.37
CA ILE A 167 -4.33 -7.16 -13.41
C ILE A 167 -3.92 -8.51 -13.98
N HIS A 168 -4.02 -9.56 -13.18
CA HIS A 168 -3.72 -10.93 -13.59
C HIS A 168 -4.94 -11.62 -14.18
N ARG A 169 -6.12 -11.29 -13.66
CA ARG A 169 -7.39 -11.86 -14.09
C ARG A 169 -8.46 -10.78 -14.06
N ARG A 170 -9.27 -10.74 -15.12
CA ARG A 170 -10.48 -9.96 -15.19
C ARG A 170 -11.61 -10.78 -15.80
N GLU A 171 -12.75 -10.80 -15.13
CA GLU A 171 -13.98 -11.41 -15.62
C GLU A 171 -15.05 -10.34 -15.71
N GLU A 172 -15.62 -10.18 -16.90
CA GLU A 172 -16.75 -9.30 -17.15
C GLU A 172 -18.03 -10.12 -17.15
N PRO A 173 -19.18 -9.52 -16.79
CA PRO A 173 -20.48 -10.14 -16.94
C PRO A 173 -20.70 -10.61 -18.36
N GLN A 174 -21.18 -11.85 -18.51
CA GLN A 174 -21.53 -12.35 -19.85
C GLN A 174 -22.89 -11.78 -20.26
N PRO A 175 -23.06 -11.35 -21.53
CA PRO A 175 -24.37 -10.96 -22.02
C PRO A 175 -25.33 -12.16 -21.87
N ARG A 176 -26.46 -11.93 -21.23
CA ARG A 176 -27.54 -12.95 -21.20
C ARG A 176 -27.96 -13.26 -22.65
N LYS A 177 -27.99 -14.53 -23.01
CA LYS A 177 -28.49 -15.02 -24.30
C LYS A 177 -30.00 -14.89 -24.39
#